data_61dea231081e9f6b33ca68e4fde4a05c
#
_entry.id   61dea231081e9f6b33ca68e4fde4a05c
#
_cell.length_a   1.000
_cell.length_b   1.000
_cell.length_c   1.000
_cell.angle_alpha   90.00
_cell.angle_beta   90.00
_cell.angle_gamma   90.00
#
_symmetry.space_group_name_H-M   'P 1'
#
loop_
_entity.id
_entity.type
_entity.pdbx_description
1 polymer ?
#
loop_
_entity_poly.entity_id
_entity_poly.type
_entity_poly.pdbx_seq_one_letter_code
_entity_poly.pdbx_strand_id
1 'polypeptide(L)' 'MKARVIIMLKDGVLDPQGEAIKQALTSLEYNKVNSVRQGKVIDLELNESSEEAAIDSIQEMCEKLLANTVIENYEIKLL' A
#
# COMPACT_ATOMS: atom_id res chain seq x y z
N MET A 1 8.31 -18.63 -3.69
CA MET A 1 7.38 -17.72 -4.39
C MET A 1 7.48 -16.34 -3.80
N LYS A 2 7.49 -15.33 -4.65
CA LYS A 2 7.59 -13.94 -4.22
C LYS A 2 6.31 -13.18 -4.52
N ALA A 3 5.93 -12.29 -3.62
CA ALA A 3 4.74 -11.49 -3.78
C ALA A 3 4.97 -10.07 -3.28
N ARG A 4 4.21 -9.14 -3.80
CA ARG A 4 4.24 -7.74 -3.39
C ARG A 4 2.84 -7.31 -2.98
N VAL A 5 2.74 -6.72 -1.80
CA VAL A 5 1.50 -6.14 -1.31
C VAL A 5 1.63 -4.63 -1.32
N ILE A 6 0.73 -3.98 -2.03
CA ILE A 6 0.67 -2.51 -2.11
C ILE A 6 -0.50 -2.06 -1.26
N ILE A 7 -0.24 -1.21 -0.26
CA ILE A 7 -1.23 -0.78 0.72
C ILE A 7 -1.37 0.73 0.64
N MET A 8 -2.60 1.20 0.43
CA MET A 8 -2.93 2.62 0.32
C MET A 8 -4.10 2.95 1.22
N LEU A 9 -4.16 4.16 1.72
CA LEU A 9 -5.34 4.66 2.41
C LEU A 9 -6.53 4.71 1.47
N LYS A 10 -7.72 4.39 1.98
CA LYS A 10 -8.97 4.53 1.24
C LYS A 10 -9.21 5.99 0.88
N ASP A 11 -9.98 6.20 -0.19
CA ASP A 11 -10.40 7.54 -0.57
C ASP A 11 -11.17 8.19 0.59
N GLY A 12 -10.93 9.47 0.80
CA GLY A 12 -11.56 10.22 1.88
C GLY A 12 -10.90 10.10 3.24
N VAL A 13 -9.94 9.20 3.40
CA VAL A 13 -9.14 9.11 4.64
C VAL A 13 -8.00 10.12 4.57
N LEU A 14 -7.83 10.89 5.64
CA LEU A 14 -6.76 11.88 5.73
C LEU A 14 -5.39 11.20 5.66
N ASP A 15 -4.51 11.77 4.84
CA ASP A 15 -3.14 11.32 4.65
C ASP A 15 -2.16 12.42 5.06
N PRO A 16 -1.79 12.51 6.35
CA PRO A 16 -0.91 13.59 6.82
C PRO A 16 0.47 13.57 6.17
N GLN A 17 0.99 12.37 5.86
CA GLN A 17 2.29 12.25 5.19
C GLN A 17 2.24 12.73 3.75
N GLY A 18 1.18 12.36 3.02
CA GLY A 18 0.96 12.84 1.66
C GLY A 18 0.80 14.35 1.61
N GLU A 19 0.06 14.93 2.54
CA GLU A 19 -0.09 16.39 2.63
C GLU A 19 1.23 17.08 2.95
N ALA A 20 2.04 16.53 3.84
CA ALA A 20 3.36 17.08 4.16
C ALA A 20 4.28 17.04 2.94
N ILE A 21 4.26 15.98 2.16
CA ILE A 21 5.03 15.88 0.92
C ILE A 21 4.57 16.93 -0.08
N LYS A 22 3.25 17.11 -0.24
CA LYS A 22 2.70 18.12 -1.13
C LYS A 22 3.16 19.51 -0.75
N GLN A 23 3.10 19.87 0.53
CA GLN A 23 3.56 21.16 1.02
C GLN A 23 5.06 21.37 0.77
N ALA A 24 5.86 20.33 0.99
CA ALA A 24 7.30 20.39 0.71
C ALA A 24 7.58 20.60 -0.77
N LEU A 25 6.85 19.92 -1.64
CA LEU A 25 7.00 20.09 -3.10
C LEU A 25 6.61 21.51 -3.52
N THR A 26 5.56 22.07 -2.96
CA THR A 26 5.17 23.45 -3.22
C THR A 26 6.26 24.43 -2.76
N SER A 27 6.88 24.19 -1.62
CA SER A 27 8.00 25.00 -1.14
C SER A 27 9.22 24.92 -2.04
N LEU A 28 9.39 23.82 -2.76
CA LEU A 28 10.44 23.63 -3.76
C LEU A 28 10.03 24.11 -5.16
N GLU A 29 8.90 24.80 -5.24
CA GLU A 29 8.36 25.41 -6.47
C GLU A 29 7.79 24.40 -7.49
N TYR A 30 7.45 23.20 -7.05
CA TYR A 30 6.71 22.23 -7.88
C TYR A 30 5.20 22.50 -7.77
N ASN A 31 4.73 23.54 -8.46
CA ASN A 31 3.39 24.09 -8.27
C ASN A 31 2.30 23.36 -9.06
N LYS A 32 2.65 22.35 -9.86
CA LYS A 32 1.69 21.59 -10.69
C LYS A 32 1.24 20.27 -10.02
N VAL A 33 1.70 20.00 -8.82
CA VAL A 33 1.29 18.81 -8.07
C VAL A 33 -0.01 19.13 -7.33
N ASN A 34 -1.10 18.52 -7.78
CA ASN A 34 -2.42 18.79 -7.22
C ASN A 34 -2.72 17.96 -5.96
N SER A 35 -2.18 16.77 -5.90
CA SER A 35 -2.38 15.90 -4.74
C SER A 35 -1.22 14.90 -4.60
N VAL A 36 -1.01 14.45 -3.38
CA VAL A 36 -0.01 13.44 -3.06
C VAL A 36 -0.65 12.43 -2.12
N ARG A 37 -0.52 11.17 -2.45
CA ARG A 37 -0.96 10.05 -1.59
C ARG A 37 0.25 9.18 -1.32
N GLN A 38 0.45 8.83 -0.06
CA GLN A 38 1.54 7.96 0.34
C GLN A 38 0.98 6.62 0.79
N GLY A 39 1.64 5.55 0.39
CA GLY A 39 1.30 4.21 0.83
C GLY A 39 2.55 3.46 1.19
N LYS A 40 2.42 2.15 1.31
CA LYS A 40 3.55 1.29 1.62
C LYS A 40 3.53 0.05 0.75
N VAL A 41 4.71 -0.53 0.55
CA VAL A 41 4.92 -1.76 -0.20
C VAL A 41 5.57 -2.76 0.72
N ILE A 42 5.02 -3.98 0.76
CA ILE A 42 5.57 -5.09 1.54
C ILE A 42 5.88 -6.21 0.57
N ASP A 43 7.15 -6.60 0.50
CA ASP A 43 7.58 -7.74 -0.31
C ASP A 43 7.70 -8.97 0.57
N LEU A 44 7.12 -10.06 0.11
CA LEU A 44 7.09 -11.33 0.83
C LEU A 44 7.75 -12.42 -0.02
N GLU A 45 8.49 -13.27 0.64
CA GLU A 45 8.96 -14.53 0.06
C GLU A 45 8.38 -15.64 0.90
N LEU A 46 7.62 -16.55 0.29
CA LEU A 46 6.90 -17.58 1.02
C LEU A 46 7.03 -18.95 0.35
N ASN A 47 6.93 -19.98 1.17
CA ASN A 47 6.98 -21.36 0.72
C ASN A 47 5.55 -21.85 0.49
N GLU A 48 5.03 -21.62 -0.70
CA GLU A 48 3.73 -22.09 -1.11
C GLU A 48 3.84 -22.89 -2.41
N SER A 49 2.98 -23.89 -2.58
CA SER A 49 3.03 -24.81 -3.70
C SER A 49 2.25 -24.33 -4.91
N SER A 50 1.36 -23.38 -4.73
CA SER A 50 0.54 -22.85 -5.82
C SER A 50 0.26 -21.38 -5.64
N GLU A 51 -0.06 -20.71 -6.75
CA GLU A 51 -0.43 -19.29 -6.72
C GLU A 51 -1.70 -19.07 -5.92
N GLU A 52 -2.69 -19.94 -6.04
CA GLU A 52 -3.94 -19.85 -5.30
C GLU A 52 -3.70 -19.92 -3.79
N ALA A 53 -2.91 -20.88 -3.34
CA ALA A 53 -2.57 -21.02 -1.92
C ALA A 53 -1.80 -19.82 -1.41
N ALA A 54 -0.90 -19.28 -2.23
CA ALA A 54 -0.14 -18.08 -1.87
C ALA A 54 -1.04 -16.86 -1.71
N ILE A 55 -1.96 -16.63 -2.65
CA ILE A 55 -2.89 -15.50 -2.59
C ILE A 55 -3.79 -15.63 -1.37
N ASP A 56 -4.36 -16.80 -1.11
CA ASP A 56 -5.22 -17.02 0.05
C ASP A 56 -4.48 -16.74 1.35
N SER A 57 -3.25 -17.20 1.46
CA SER A 57 -2.41 -16.98 2.64
C SER A 57 -2.09 -15.49 2.83
N ILE A 58 -1.76 -14.80 1.76
CA ILE A 58 -1.40 -13.37 1.82
C ILE A 58 -2.64 -12.52 2.15
N GLN A 59 -3.82 -12.85 1.61
CA GLN A 59 -5.06 -12.18 1.98
C GLN A 59 -5.31 -12.28 3.48
N GLU A 60 -5.12 -13.45 4.05
CA GLU A 60 -5.26 -13.65 5.48
C GLU A 60 -4.24 -12.82 6.26
N MET A 61 -2.99 -12.77 5.81
CA MET A 61 -1.96 -11.92 6.42
C MET A 61 -2.35 -10.44 6.39
N CYS A 62 -2.88 -9.97 5.27
CA CYS A 62 -3.33 -8.59 5.13
C CYS A 62 -4.45 -8.26 6.11
N GLU A 63 -5.43 -9.15 6.23
CA GLU A 63 -6.58 -8.94 7.12
C GLU A 63 -6.19 -8.97 8.59
N LYS A 64 -5.20 -9.78 8.94
CA LYS A 64 -4.80 -9.95 10.35
C LYS A 64 -3.71 -8.99 10.79
N LEU A 65 -2.85 -8.53 9.88
CA LEU A 65 -1.65 -7.80 10.28
C LEU A 65 -1.21 -6.71 9.32
N LEU A 66 -1.11 -7.02 8.01
CA LEU A 66 -0.36 -6.15 7.10
C LEU A 66 -1.09 -4.86 6.77
N ALA A 67 -2.43 -4.87 6.76
CA ALA A 67 -3.24 -3.70 6.45
C ALA A 67 -4.27 -3.45 7.54
N ASN A 68 -4.54 -2.19 7.82
CA ASN A 68 -5.69 -1.79 8.62
C ASN A 68 -6.88 -1.62 7.69
N THR A 69 -7.69 -2.67 7.52
CA THR A 69 -8.75 -2.72 6.51
C THR A 69 -9.92 -1.77 6.78
N VAL A 70 -9.95 -1.15 7.96
CA VAL A 70 -10.92 -0.09 8.23
C VAL A 70 -10.60 1.16 7.40
N ILE A 71 -9.31 1.48 7.25
CA ILE A 71 -8.87 2.71 6.59
C ILE A 71 -7.98 2.48 5.35
N GLU A 72 -7.56 1.23 5.11
CA GLU A 72 -6.63 0.92 4.02
C GLU A 72 -7.22 -0.10 3.06
N ASN A 73 -6.84 0.05 1.78
CA ASN A 73 -7.02 -0.96 0.75
C ASN A 73 -5.67 -1.62 0.47
N TYR A 74 -5.69 -2.85 -0.04
CA TYR A 74 -4.47 -3.52 -0.44
C TYR A 74 -4.64 -4.23 -1.77
N GLU A 75 -3.52 -4.40 -2.46
CA GLU A 75 -3.44 -5.12 -3.73
C GLU A 75 -2.29 -6.12 -3.64
N ILE A 76 -2.53 -7.35 -4.06
CA ILE A 76 -1.52 -8.43 -4.04
C ILE A 76 -1.06 -8.69 -5.46
N LYS A 77 0.26 -8.67 -5.66
CA LYS A 77 0.87 -9.03 -6.95
C LYS A 77 1.86 -10.17 -6.73
N LEU A 78 1.68 -11.26 -7.46
CA LEU A 78 2.68 -12.32 -7.52
C LEU A 78 3.78 -11.92 -8.50
N LEU A 79 5.01 -12.07 -8.09
CA LEU A 79 6.18 -11.69 -8.88
C LEU A 79 6.84 -12.88 -9.58
#